data_407ebc3e1d78ebce95c4bee0dbaad151
#
_entry.id   407ebc3e1d78ebce95c4bee0dbaad151
#
_cell.length_a   1.000
_cell.length_b   1.000
_cell.length_c   1.000
_cell.angle_alpha   90.00
_cell.angle_beta   90.00
_cell.angle_gamma   90.00
#
_symmetry.space_group_name_H-M   'P 1'
#
loop_
_entity.id
_entity.type
_entity.pdbx_description
1 polymer ?
#
loop_
_entity_poly.entity_id
_entity_poly.type
_entity_poly.pdbx_seq_one_letter_code
_entity_poly.pdbx_strand_id
1 'polypeptide(L)'
;MKSIIVFVAIFLASVFVDAKINAINEAQQSKRRCWSSGNGKLAQFWDEGSRIDRGKYWYECRNGELEPRGCFGENDERMFLYQTYMSNGYEIECALDAKGYLGFKFVSCTPDGQQKYKVGQTWEDSKKMYWFECKQDGPYLKIEVGGCITHDKTRHIKLGERYDFGEYSYECMRKYNGSIQMCSVGCIHKGQHYNVGQQWPDGEFLYYCKLNGGRCQKVCVGCQYRNKRLYDGDRYHKDETVYQCEVRSTKFGHKPVGCVIRDDGGSTVERVIGCKWYKTLPNAKVEQTCIVEDSKAMIKTLGCVFVYKGYDTLFLYPGTYTIWTQQMDKKSMGVACLDNNDEPRLETFDVSEIPTKTIGLKYDQPRG
;
A
#
# COMPACT_ATOMS: atom_id res chain seq x y z
N MET A 1 -102.73 42.25 -44.21
CA MET A 1 -101.91 42.97 -43.18
C MET A 1 -101.61 42.20 -41.90
N LYS A 2 -102.26 41.09 -41.57
CA LYS A 2 -101.98 40.30 -40.35
C LYS A 2 -100.67 39.36 -40.45
N SER A 3 -100.24 38.98 -41.67
CA SER A 3 -99.08 38.07 -41.83
C SER A 3 -97.77 38.80 -41.72
N ILE A 4 -97.60 40.07 -42.04
CA ILE A 4 -96.36 40.82 -41.99
C ILE A 4 -95.90 41.13 -40.53
N ILE A 5 -96.90 41.42 -39.67
CA ILE A 5 -96.63 41.73 -38.25
C ILE A 5 -96.09 40.54 -37.46
N VAL A 6 -96.52 39.30 -37.79
CA VAL A 6 -96.05 38.07 -37.11
C VAL A 6 -94.60 37.82 -37.51
N PHE A 7 -94.16 38.03 -38.78
CA PHE A 7 -92.78 37.81 -39.22
C PHE A 7 -91.81 38.81 -38.59
N VAL A 8 -92.20 40.07 -38.46
CA VAL A 8 -91.37 41.09 -37.85
C VAL A 8 -91.18 40.83 -36.31
N ALA A 9 -92.27 40.38 -35.65
CA ALA A 9 -92.16 40.07 -34.23
C ALA A 9 -91.25 38.81 -33.96
N ILE A 10 -91.30 37.79 -34.84
CA ILE A 10 -90.42 36.60 -34.73
C ILE A 10 -89.00 37.01 -35.00
N PHE A 11 -88.75 37.88 -36.02
CA PHE A 11 -87.40 38.33 -36.32
C PHE A 11 -86.77 39.21 -35.18
N LEU A 12 -87.55 40.12 -34.63
CA LEU A 12 -87.15 40.92 -33.47
C LEU A 12 -86.92 40.07 -32.24
N ALA A 13 -87.72 39.02 -32.00
CA ALA A 13 -87.49 38.12 -30.88
C ALA A 13 -86.28 37.26 -31.03
N SER A 14 -85.90 36.80 -32.25
CA SER A 14 -84.66 36.08 -32.50
C SER A 14 -83.43 36.97 -32.31
N VAL A 15 -83.47 38.19 -32.79
CA VAL A 15 -82.39 39.17 -32.62
C VAL A 15 -82.11 39.51 -31.12
N PHE A 16 -83.23 39.65 -30.35
CA PHE A 16 -83.13 39.87 -28.90
C PHE A 16 -82.60 38.65 -28.13
N VAL A 17 -82.98 37.44 -28.58
CA VAL A 17 -82.47 36.20 -27.98
C VAL A 17 -80.95 36.02 -28.30
N ASP A 18 -80.56 36.26 -29.53
CA ASP A 18 -79.14 36.20 -29.92
C ASP A 18 -78.30 37.28 -29.23
N ALA A 19 -78.81 38.50 -29.09
CA ALA A 19 -78.16 39.54 -28.34
C ALA A 19 -78.02 39.22 -26.85
N LYS A 20 -79.03 38.61 -26.23
CA LYS A 20 -78.96 38.12 -24.83
C LYS A 20 -78.02 36.94 -24.66
N ILE A 21 -78.03 35.99 -25.61
CA ILE A 21 -77.05 34.89 -25.59
C ILE A 21 -75.62 35.40 -25.74
N ASN A 22 -75.36 36.32 -26.67
CA ASN A 22 -74.05 36.90 -26.81
C ASN A 22 -73.64 37.70 -25.56
N ALA A 23 -74.51 38.48 -24.96
CA ALA A 23 -74.22 39.22 -23.72
C ALA A 23 -73.97 38.28 -22.53
N ILE A 24 -74.70 37.14 -22.45
CA ILE A 24 -74.46 36.08 -21.44
C ILE A 24 -73.11 35.41 -21.70
N ASN A 25 -72.80 35.10 -22.96
CA ASN A 25 -71.51 34.52 -23.33
C ASN A 25 -70.34 35.49 -23.06
N GLU A 26 -70.45 36.76 -23.39
CA GLU A 26 -69.45 37.78 -23.05
C GLU A 26 -69.31 38.00 -21.54
N ALA A 27 -70.40 38.00 -20.79
CA ALA A 27 -70.39 38.07 -19.34
C ALA A 27 -69.79 36.79 -18.69
N GLN A 28 -70.04 35.61 -19.27
CA GLN A 28 -69.38 34.38 -18.86
C GLN A 28 -67.89 34.34 -19.24
N GLN A 29 -67.50 34.87 -20.39
CA GLN A 29 -66.09 35.04 -20.80
C GLN A 29 -65.38 36.08 -19.92
N SER A 30 -66.01 37.17 -19.54
CA SER A 30 -65.42 38.17 -18.64
C SER A 30 -65.20 37.62 -17.21
N LYS A 31 -66.05 36.67 -16.76
CA LYS A 31 -65.86 35.97 -15.50
C LYS A 31 -64.76 34.91 -15.53
N ARG A 32 -64.23 34.57 -16.70
CA ARG A 32 -63.15 33.56 -16.88
C ARG A 32 -61.78 34.15 -17.07
N ARG A 33 -61.59 35.49 -16.93
CA ARG A 33 -60.26 36.10 -16.99
C ARG A 33 -59.48 35.90 -15.71
N CYS A 34 -58.27 35.44 -15.83
CA CYS A 34 -57.35 35.36 -14.72
C CYS A 34 -56.73 36.71 -14.42
N TRP A 35 -56.50 37.00 -13.18
CA TRP A 35 -55.76 38.20 -12.80
C TRP A 35 -54.61 37.89 -11.85
N SER A 36 -53.56 38.68 -11.87
CA SER A 36 -52.53 38.60 -10.85
C SER A 36 -52.00 39.99 -10.53
N SER A 37 -51.80 40.27 -9.26
CA SER A 37 -51.04 41.39 -8.78
C SER A 37 -49.58 40.93 -8.63
N GLY A 38 -48.66 41.40 -9.49
CA GLY A 38 -47.24 41.20 -9.29
C GLY A 38 -46.66 42.33 -8.44
N ASN A 39 -45.71 42.02 -7.55
CA ASN A 39 -44.94 42.93 -6.68
C ASN A 39 -44.87 44.37 -7.18
N GLY A 40 -45.78 45.25 -6.77
CA GLY A 40 -45.77 46.68 -7.12
C GLY A 40 -46.15 47.02 -8.57
N LYS A 41 -46.53 46.09 -9.43
CA LYS A 41 -47.00 46.31 -10.80
C LYS A 41 -48.55 46.31 -10.84
N LEU A 42 -49.10 47.07 -11.77
CA LEU A 42 -50.54 47.07 -12.04
C LEU A 42 -51.04 45.66 -12.29
N ALA A 43 -52.21 45.35 -11.76
CA ALA A 43 -52.88 44.07 -12.00
C ALA A 43 -53.03 43.79 -13.50
N GLN A 44 -52.53 42.67 -13.96
CA GLN A 44 -52.67 42.22 -15.35
C GLN A 44 -53.79 41.19 -15.44
N PHE A 45 -54.57 41.27 -16.51
CA PHE A 45 -55.62 40.33 -16.82
C PHE A 45 -55.25 39.51 -18.06
N TRP A 46 -55.53 38.22 -18.03
CA TRP A 46 -55.31 37.30 -19.15
C TRP A 46 -56.60 36.58 -19.51
N ASP A 47 -56.79 36.38 -20.78
CA ASP A 47 -57.95 35.65 -21.29
C ASP A 47 -57.80 34.13 -21.04
N GLU A 48 -58.90 33.42 -21.03
CA GLU A 48 -58.95 31.98 -20.94
C GLU A 48 -58.03 31.31 -21.96
N GLY A 49 -57.20 30.35 -21.52
CA GLY A 49 -56.22 29.64 -22.33
C GLY A 49 -54.91 30.37 -22.55
N SER A 50 -54.74 31.64 -22.07
CA SER A 50 -53.51 32.38 -22.17
C SER A 50 -52.38 31.70 -21.36
N ARG A 51 -51.16 31.68 -21.92
CA ARG A 51 -49.98 31.18 -21.23
C ARG A 51 -49.18 32.35 -20.63
N ILE A 52 -48.83 32.17 -19.38
CA ILE A 52 -48.22 33.23 -18.57
C ILE A 52 -46.91 32.72 -17.99
N ASP A 53 -45.80 33.40 -18.34
CA ASP A 53 -44.46 33.07 -17.85
C ASP A 53 -44.17 33.89 -16.59
N ARG A 54 -43.66 33.24 -15.50
CA ARG A 54 -43.30 33.87 -14.25
C ARG A 54 -41.97 33.25 -13.73
N GLY A 55 -40.91 33.94 -13.99
CA GLY A 55 -39.57 33.48 -13.63
C GLY A 55 -39.25 32.11 -14.27
N LYS A 56 -39.02 31.12 -13.47
CA LYS A 56 -38.71 29.74 -13.92
C LYS A 56 -39.93 28.84 -14.17
N TYR A 57 -41.12 29.43 -14.16
CA TYR A 57 -42.36 28.67 -14.24
C TYR A 57 -43.34 29.27 -15.22
N TRP A 58 -44.24 28.49 -15.80
CA TRP A 58 -45.30 28.94 -16.64
C TRP A 58 -46.65 28.36 -16.23
N TYR A 59 -47.70 29.16 -16.45
CA TYR A 59 -49.06 28.94 -16.04
C TYR A 59 -49.97 29.06 -17.25
N GLU A 60 -51.18 28.53 -17.12
CA GLU A 60 -52.26 28.72 -18.09
C GLU A 60 -53.47 29.28 -17.36
N CYS A 61 -54.14 30.26 -17.95
CA CYS A 61 -55.36 30.77 -17.41
C CYS A 61 -56.52 29.78 -17.67
N ARG A 62 -57.10 29.21 -16.62
CA ARG A 62 -58.25 28.33 -16.72
C ARG A 62 -59.28 28.66 -15.66
N ASN A 63 -60.55 28.81 -16.12
CA ASN A 63 -61.70 29.10 -15.24
C ASN A 63 -61.48 30.27 -14.28
N GLY A 64 -60.72 31.26 -14.69
CA GLY A 64 -60.43 32.45 -13.87
C GLY A 64 -59.24 32.32 -12.92
N GLU A 65 -58.56 31.18 -12.90
CA GLU A 65 -57.42 30.87 -12.05
C GLU A 65 -56.17 30.59 -12.88
N LEU A 66 -54.96 30.90 -12.35
CA LEU A 66 -53.69 30.56 -12.96
C LEU A 66 -53.31 29.14 -12.54
N GLU A 67 -53.53 28.20 -13.43
CA GLU A 67 -53.15 26.79 -13.19
C GLU A 67 -51.63 26.62 -13.51
N PRO A 68 -50.88 26.00 -12.61
CA PRO A 68 -49.48 25.65 -12.88
C PRO A 68 -49.40 24.59 -13.98
N ARG A 69 -48.59 24.85 -15.02
CA ARG A 69 -48.48 23.96 -16.18
C ARG A 69 -47.09 23.38 -16.36
N GLY A 70 -46.08 24.10 -15.91
CA GLY A 70 -44.74 23.62 -16.08
C GLY A 70 -43.61 24.58 -15.68
N CYS A 71 -42.44 24.19 -15.98
CA CYS A 71 -41.19 24.89 -15.69
C CYS A 71 -40.45 25.25 -16.99
N PHE A 72 -39.40 26.02 -16.85
CA PHE A 72 -38.42 26.24 -17.92
C PHE A 72 -37.19 25.39 -17.64
N GLY A 73 -36.75 24.62 -18.63
CA GLY A 73 -35.53 23.84 -18.59
C GLY A 73 -34.26 24.69 -18.69
N GLU A 74 -33.11 24.06 -18.89
CA GLU A 74 -31.80 24.73 -18.87
C GLU A 74 -31.63 25.78 -19.97
N ASN A 75 -32.22 25.55 -21.15
CA ASN A 75 -32.18 26.44 -22.30
C ASN A 75 -33.45 27.31 -22.44
N ASP A 76 -34.15 27.57 -21.34
CA ASP A 76 -35.41 28.29 -21.29
C ASP A 76 -36.53 27.67 -22.17
N GLU A 77 -36.42 26.37 -22.51
CA GLU A 77 -37.49 25.62 -23.15
C GLU A 77 -38.63 25.35 -22.16
N ARG A 78 -39.87 25.47 -22.63
CA ARG A 78 -41.05 25.10 -21.81
C ARG A 78 -41.19 23.62 -21.64
N MET A 79 -41.21 23.20 -20.40
CA MET A 79 -41.48 21.83 -19.99
C MET A 79 -42.86 21.71 -19.32
N PHE A 80 -43.58 20.65 -19.56
CA PHE A 80 -44.79 20.35 -18.85
C PHE A 80 -44.50 19.71 -17.49
N LEU A 81 -45.50 19.68 -16.63
CA LEU A 81 -45.45 18.93 -15.37
C LEU A 81 -45.01 17.48 -15.62
N TYR A 82 -44.09 16.99 -14.74
CA TYR A 82 -43.54 15.63 -14.75
C TYR A 82 -42.56 15.34 -15.92
N GLN A 83 -42.27 16.31 -16.76
CA GLN A 83 -41.15 16.19 -17.68
C GLN A 83 -39.85 16.43 -16.99
N THR A 84 -38.81 15.73 -17.45
CA THR A 84 -37.45 15.81 -16.89
C THR A 84 -36.46 16.37 -17.89
N TYR A 85 -35.41 16.98 -17.39
CA TYR A 85 -34.24 17.40 -18.16
C TYR A 85 -32.96 17.07 -17.39
N MET A 86 -31.83 17.01 -18.09
CA MET A 86 -30.52 16.73 -17.52
C MET A 86 -29.74 18.03 -17.33
N SER A 87 -29.23 18.28 -16.14
CA SER A 87 -28.37 19.41 -15.85
C SER A 87 -27.37 19.08 -14.77
N ASN A 88 -26.10 19.45 -14.98
CA ASN A 88 -25.02 19.32 -13.99
C ASN A 88 -24.87 17.94 -13.35
N GLY A 89 -25.13 16.87 -14.10
CA GLY A 89 -25.01 15.50 -13.62
C GLY A 89 -26.24 14.97 -12.87
N TYR A 90 -27.38 15.67 -13.01
CA TYR A 90 -28.65 15.27 -12.39
C TYR A 90 -29.77 15.28 -13.40
N GLU A 91 -30.75 14.40 -13.19
CA GLU A 91 -32.07 14.46 -13.82
C GLU A 91 -33.00 15.23 -12.90
N ILE A 92 -33.61 16.28 -13.44
CA ILE A 92 -34.47 17.20 -12.71
C ILE A 92 -35.87 17.18 -13.32
N GLU A 93 -36.87 16.96 -12.49
CA GLU A 93 -38.30 16.91 -12.84
C GLU A 93 -38.98 18.23 -12.49
N CYS A 94 -39.81 18.74 -13.40
CA CYS A 94 -40.75 19.81 -13.11
C CYS A 94 -41.93 19.23 -12.34
N ALA A 95 -42.08 19.55 -11.06
CA ALA A 95 -43.07 18.90 -10.20
C ALA A 95 -43.88 19.94 -9.37
N LEU A 96 -45.00 19.50 -8.83
CA LEU A 96 -45.72 20.25 -7.78
C LEU A 96 -45.25 19.76 -6.41
N ASP A 97 -45.10 20.69 -5.49
CA ASP A 97 -44.89 20.37 -4.09
C ASP A 97 -46.20 19.91 -3.42
N ALA A 98 -46.14 19.53 -2.15
CA ALA A 98 -47.31 19.10 -1.38
C ALA A 98 -48.41 20.18 -1.23
N LYS A 99 -48.07 21.46 -1.49
CA LYS A 99 -48.99 22.59 -1.45
C LYS A 99 -49.51 23.02 -2.84
N GLY A 100 -49.08 22.31 -3.89
CA GLY A 100 -49.44 22.57 -5.26
C GLY A 100 -48.62 23.68 -5.95
N TYR A 101 -47.50 24.08 -5.39
CA TYR A 101 -46.59 25.04 -6.03
C TYR A 101 -45.60 24.34 -6.95
N LEU A 102 -45.30 24.98 -8.09
CA LEU A 102 -44.30 24.54 -9.04
C LEU A 102 -42.91 24.56 -8.41
N GLY A 103 -42.15 23.51 -8.63
CA GLY A 103 -40.78 23.36 -8.18
C GLY A 103 -40.00 22.40 -9.04
N PHE A 104 -38.71 22.32 -8.75
CA PHE A 104 -37.81 21.36 -9.35
C PHE A 104 -37.47 20.27 -8.35
N LYS A 105 -37.63 19.02 -8.78
CA LYS A 105 -37.35 17.84 -7.97
C LYS A 105 -36.20 17.06 -8.62
N PHE A 106 -35.15 16.79 -7.87
CA PHE A 106 -34.07 15.90 -8.30
C PHE A 106 -34.57 14.44 -8.23
N VAL A 107 -34.47 13.71 -9.34
CA VAL A 107 -35.03 12.35 -9.44
C VAL A 107 -33.98 11.26 -9.64
N SER A 108 -32.84 11.60 -10.27
CA SER A 108 -31.71 10.69 -10.42
C SER A 108 -30.37 11.44 -10.59
N CYS A 109 -29.29 10.75 -10.29
CA CYS A 109 -27.92 11.19 -10.66
C CYS A 109 -27.61 10.68 -12.06
N THR A 110 -26.94 11.54 -12.88
CA THR A 110 -26.61 11.25 -14.28
C THR A 110 -25.20 11.71 -14.59
N PRO A 111 -24.16 11.08 -14.00
CA PRO A 111 -22.79 11.56 -14.02
C PRO A 111 -22.21 11.76 -15.43
N ASP A 112 -22.65 10.96 -16.39
CA ASP A 112 -22.25 11.01 -17.79
C ASP A 112 -23.32 11.60 -18.73
N GLY A 113 -24.44 12.06 -18.18
CA GLY A 113 -25.60 12.55 -18.92
C GLY A 113 -26.38 11.48 -19.68
N GLN A 114 -26.03 10.21 -19.55
CA GLN A 114 -26.67 9.09 -20.28
C GLN A 114 -27.33 8.09 -19.34
N GLN A 115 -26.57 7.59 -18.37
CA GLN A 115 -27.08 6.61 -17.42
C GLN A 115 -27.71 7.30 -16.22
N LYS A 116 -28.87 6.79 -15.77
CA LYS A 116 -29.63 7.31 -14.65
C LYS A 116 -29.52 6.39 -13.44
N TYR A 117 -29.10 6.95 -12.31
CA TYR A 117 -28.93 6.23 -11.06
C TYR A 117 -29.88 6.83 -10.01
N LYS A 118 -30.80 6.02 -9.49
CA LYS A 118 -31.70 6.42 -8.41
C LYS A 118 -30.96 6.48 -7.08
N VAL A 119 -31.56 7.11 -6.09
CA VAL A 119 -31.05 7.15 -4.71
C VAL A 119 -30.70 5.73 -4.23
N GLY A 120 -29.49 5.57 -3.70
CA GLY A 120 -28.93 4.30 -3.22
C GLY A 120 -28.31 3.43 -4.30
N GLN A 121 -28.43 3.77 -5.58
CA GLN A 121 -27.74 3.05 -6.66
C GLN A 121 -26.30 3.52 -6.78
N THR A 122 -25.44 2.57 -7.18
CA THR A 122 -24.00 2.75 -7.30
C THR A 122 -23.52 2.51 -8.72
N TRP A 123 -22.38 3.10 -9.08
CA TRP A 123 -21.70 2.87 -10.35
C TRP A 123 -20.19 2.99 -10.19
N GLU A 124 -19.44 2.53 -11.18
CA GLU A 124 -17.99 2.59 -11.23
C GLU A 124 -17.54 3.69 -12.21
N ASP A 125 -16.36 4.30 -11.94
CA ASP A 125 -15.73 5.17 -12.93
C ASP A 125 -15.21 4.37 -14.14
N SER A 126 -14.96 5.06 -15.24
CA SER A 126 -14.49 4.44 -16.50
C SER A 126 -13.17 3.67 -16.37
N LYS A 127 -12.33 4.06 -15.40
CA LYS A 127 -11.04 3.39 -15.11
C LYS A 127 -11.15 2.26 -14.08
N LYS A 128 -12.35 2.04 -13.53
CA LYS A 128 -12.62 1.10 -12.45
C LYS A 128 -11.67 1.25 -11.26
N MET A 129 -11.51 2.50 -10.83
CA MET A 129 -10.69 2.84 -9.65
C MET A 129 -11.55 3.20 -8.45
N TYR A 130 -12.72 3.79 -8.71
CA TYR A 130 -13.64 4.26 -7.69
C TYR A 130 -15.06 3.83 -8.01
N TRP A 131 -15.85 3.69 -6.96
CA TRP A 131 -17.28 3.55 -7.09
C TRP A 131 -18.00 4.72 -6.43
N PHE A 132 -19.13 5.08 -6.95
CA PHE A 132 -19.94 6.22 -6.56
C PHE A 132 -21.33 5.76 -6.14
N GLU A 133 -22.01 6.61 -5.38
CA GLU A 133 -23.38 6.40 -4.95
C GLU A 133 -24.19 7.67 -5.14
N CYS A 134 -25.42 7.53 -5.63
CA CYS A 134 -26.41 8.61 -5.66
C CYS A 134 -27.10 8.70 -4.30
N LYS A 135 -26.80 9.75 -3.52
CA LYS A 135 -27.37 9.94 -2.18
C LYS A 135 -28.38 11.06 -2.12
N GLN A 136 -29.38 10.91 -1.26
CA GLN A 136 -30.30 11.98 -0.89
C GLN A 136 -29.60 12.93 0.09
N ASP A 137 -29.68 14.24 -0.17
CA ASP A 137 -29.17 15.29 0.71
C ASP A 137 -30.25 16.39 0.85
N GLY A 138 -31.15 16.18 1.82
CA GLY A 138 -32.34 16.99 1.96
C GLY A 138 -33.23 16.95 0.71
N PRO A 139 -33.57 18.09 0.07
CA PRO A 139 -34.34 18.12 -1.17
C PRO A 139 -33.50 17.82 -2.42
N TYR A 140 -32.18 17.74 -2.29
CA TYR A 140 -31.23 17.56 -3.38
C TYR A 140 -30.67 16.15 -3.44
N LEU A 141 -30.04 15.83 -4.57
CA LEU A 141 -29.21 14.64 -4.71
C LEU A 141 -27.75 15.05 -4.68
N LYS A 142 -26.91 14.12 -4.20
CA LYS A 142 -25.46 14.25 -4.16
C LYS A 142 -24.81 13.03 -4.75
N ILE A 143 -23.90 13.23 -5.68
CA ILE A 143 -22.97 12.19 -6.15
C ILE A 143 -21.83 12.10 -5.14
N GLU A 144 -21.74 10.98 -4.43
CA GLU A 144 -20.70 10.75 -3.44
C GLU A 144 -19.80 9.60 -3.84
N VAL A 145 -18.47 9.76 -3.62
CA VAL A 145 -17.53 8.66 -3.78
C VAL A 145 -17.73 7.70 -2.62
N GLY A 146 -18.21 6.50 -2.90
CA GLY A 146 -18.45 5.46 -1.90
C GLY A 146 -17.17 4.78 -1.44
N GLY A 147 -16.17 4.70 -2.34
CA GLY A 147 -14.89 4.08 -2.02
C GLY A 147 -14.03 3.76 -3.24
N CYS A 148 -13.14 2.81 -3.06
CA CYS A 148 -12.21 2.33 -4.08
C CYS A 148 -12.65 0.97 -4.62
N ILE A 149 -12.12 0.60 -5.78
CA ILE A 149 -12.26 -0.74 -6.35
C ILE A 149 -10.91 -1.46 -6.16
N THR A 150 -10.95 -2.73 -5.77
CA THR A 150 -9.76 -3.55 -5.54
C THR A 150 -8.87 -3.66 -6.76
N HIS A 151 -7.59 -4.01 -6.59
CA HIS A 151 -6.62 -4.11 -7.69
C HIS A 151 -7.04 -5.14 -8.76
N ASP A 152 -7.68 -6.23 -8.37
CA ASP A 152 -8.22 -7.27 -9.25
C ASP A 152 -9.56 -6.88 -9.90
N LYS A 153 -10.10 -5.69 -9.56
CA LYS A 153 -11.37 -5.17 -10.09
C LYS A 153 -12.61 -5.99 -9.73
N THR A 154 -12.54 -6.78 -8.66
CA THR A 154 -13.63 -7.71 -8.28
C THR A 154 -14.53 -7.20 -7.18
N ARG A 155 -14.06 -6.25 -6.35
CA ARG A 155 -14.77 -5.79 -5.15
C ARG A 155 -14.75 -4.29 -4.98
N HIS A 156 -15.85 -3.77 -4.48
CA HIS A 156 -15.98 -2.42 -3.92
C HIS A 156 -15.57 -2.44 -2.45
N ILE A 157 -14.69 -1.56 -2.05
CA ILE A 157 -14.33 -1.34 -0.65
C ILE A 157 -14.66 0.09 -0.24
N LYS A 158 -15.16 0.26 0.96
CA LYS A 158 -15.57 1.57 1.50
C LYS A 158 -14.35 2.38 1.95
N LEU A 159 -14.54 3.66 2.14
CA LEU A 159 -13.54 4.52 2.77
C LEU A 159 -13.21 3.98 4.18
N GLY A 160 -11.89 3.84 4.47
CA GLY A 160 -11.38 3.26 5.71
C GLY A 160 -11.37 1.73 5.76
N GLU A 161 -11.94 1.05 4.77
CA GLU A 161 -11.93 -0.41 4.70
C GLU A 161 -10.59 -0.91 4.15
N ARG A 162 -10.11 -2.01 4.75
CA ARG A 162 -8.88 -2.69 4.35
C ARG A 162 -9.17 -3.95 3.56
N TYR A 163 -8.25 -4.28 2.67
CA TYR A 163 -8.22 -5.58 2.00
C TYR A 163 -6.79 -6.01 1.68
N ASP A 164 -6.63 -7.32 1.52
CA ASP A 164 -5.34 -7.93 1.24
C ASP A 164 -5.24 -8.29 -0.23
N PHE A 165 -4.09 -8.00 -0.82
CA PHE A 165 -3.77 -8.40 -2.17
C PHE A 165 -2.29 -8.76 -2.29
N GLY A 166 -2.01 -10.04 -2.62
CA GLY A 166 -0.66 -10.60 -2.59
C GLY A 166 -0.06 -10.57 -1.18
N GLU A 167 1.13 -10.02 -1.05
CA GLU A 167 1.86 -9.92 0.22
C GLU A 167 1.62 -8.58 0.95
N TYR A 168 0.59 -7.81 0.60
CA TYR A 168 0.37 -6.48 1.14
C TYR A 168 -1.08 -6.22 1.51
N SER A 169 -1.26 -5.42 2.56
CA SER A 169 -2.55 -4.87 2.95
C SER A 169 -2.73 -3.47 2.38
N TYR A 170 -3.93 -3.21 1.89
CA TYR A 170 -4.33 -1.94 1.31
C TYR A 170 -5.54 -1.37 2.05
N GLU A 171 -5.68 -0.04 2.01
CA GLU A 171 -6.81 0.69 2.59
C GLU A 171 -7.27 1.78 1.62
N CYS A 172 -8.58 1.92 1.45
CA CYS A 172 -9.16 3.03 0.71
C CYS A 172 -9.22 4.27 1.59
N MET A 173 -8.36 5.25 1.34
CA MET A 173 -8.18 6.40 2.23
C MET A 173 -8.52 7.72 1.55
N ARG A 174 -9.10 8.64 2.32
CA ARG A 174 -9.19 10.06 1.97
C ARG A 174 -7.92 10.76 2.40
N LYS A 175 -7.19 11.35 1.46
CA LYS A 175 -5.99 12.13 1.72
C LYS A 175 -6.32 13.50 2.29
N TYR A 176 -5.33 14.17 2.84
CA TYR A 176 -5.44 15.51 3.40
C TYR A 176 -6.01 16.55 2.39
N ASN A 177 -5.66 16.42 1.11
CA ASN A 177 -6.19 17.27 0.03
C ASN A 177 -7.60 16.88 -0.43
N GLY A 178 -8.29 15.99 0.28
CA GLY A 178 -9.63 15.50 -0.04
C GLY A 178 -9.69 14.41 -1.11
N SER A 179 -8.61 14.11 -1.83
CA SER A 179 -8.59 13.03 -2.82
C SER A 179 -8.72 11.66 -2.15
N ILE A 180 -9.36 10.74 -2.83
CA ILE A 180 -9.48 9.34 -2.39
C ILE A 180 -8.47 8.51 -3.14
N GLN A 181 -7.79 7.62 -2.42
CA GLN A 181 -6.75 6.79 -2.99
C GLN A 181 -6.66 5.44 -2.28
N MET A 182 -6.38 4.38 -3.06
CA MET A 182 -5.95 3.11 -2.53
C MET A 182 -4.50 3.23 -2.06
N CYS A 183 -4.27 3.01 -0.76
CA CYS A 183 -2.95 3.13 -0.13
C CYS A 183 -2.49 1.78 0.39
N SER A 184 -1.23 1.45 0.18
CA SER A 184 -0.59 0.32 0.83
C SER A 184 -0.33 0.69 2.30
N VAL A 185 -0.79 -0.12 3.25
CA VAL A 185 -0.76 0.19 4.70
C VAL A 185 -0.02 -0.85 5.52
N GLY A 186 0.33 -1.99 4.94
CA GLY A 186 1.02 -3.06 5.66
C GLY A 186 1.56 -4.14 4.74
N CYS A 187 2.31 -5.04 5.35
CA CYS A 187 2.85 -6.26 4.75
C CYS A 187 2.16 -7.48 5.36
N ILE A 188 2.05 -8.54 4.57
CA ILE A 188 1.51 -9.82 5.01
C ILE A 188 2.62 -10.87 4.92
N HIS A 189 2.79 -11.64 5.97
CA HIS A 189 3.72 -12.75 5.97
C HIS A 189 3.13 -13.95 6.70
N LYS A 190 3.03 -15.09 6.02
CA LYS A 190 2.43 -16.33 6.56
C LYS A 190 1.05 -16.10 7.20
N GLY A 191 0.22 -15.25 6.57
CA GLY A 191 -1.13 -14.92 7.06
C GLY A 191 -1.18 -13.91 8.21
N GLN A 192 -0.04 -13.42 8.70
CA GLN A 192 0.02 -12.37 9.72
C GLN A 192 0.21 -10.99 9.10
N HIS A 193 -0.46 -10.00 9.67
CA HIS A 193 -0.39 -8.61 9.23
C HIS A 193 0.63 -7.82 10.04
N TYR A 194 1.47 -7.07 9.33
CA TYR A 194 2.48 -6.18 9.91
C TYR A 194 2.25 -4.78 9.36
N ASN A 195 1.96 -3.84 10.23
CA ASN A 195 1.85 -2.44 9.85
C ASN A 195 3.19 -1.89 9.38
N VAL A 196 3.16 -0.80 8.61
CA VAL A 196 4.37 -0.05 8.26
C VAL A 196 5.14 0.29 9.55
N GLY A 197 6.45 0.02 9.55
CA GLY A 197 7.30 0.22 10.73
C GLY A 197 7.48 -1.02 11.61
N GLN A 198 6.70 -2.07 11.43
CA GLN A 198 6.82 -3.29 12.22
C GLN A 198 7.87 -4.25 11.66
N GLN A 199 8.50 -4.99 12.56
CA GLN A 199 9.50 -6.01 12.25
C GLN A 199 9.00 -7.39 12.69
N TRP A 200 9.39 -8.42 11.94
CA TRP A 200 9.13 -9.82 12.29
C TRP A 200 10.29 -10.74 11.92
N PRO A 201 10.51 -11.81 12.67
CA PRO A 201 11.47 -12.86 12.33
C PRO A 201 10.87 -13.81 11.27
N ASP A 202 11.71 -14.28 10.35
CA ASP A 202 11.39 -15.35 9.43
C ASP A 202 12.64 -16.20 9.19
N GLY A 203 12.67 -17.37 9.82
CA GLY A 203 13.87 -18.21 9.86
C GLY A 203 15.03 -17.54 10.58
N GLU A 204 16.16 -17.43 9.89
CA GLU A 204 17.37 -16.80 10.42
C GLU A 204 17.46 -15.29 10.14
N PHE A 205 16.39 -14.66 9.64
CA PHE A 205 16.39 -13.27 9.24
C PHE A 205 15.30 -12.44 9.94
N LEU A 206 15.55 -11.15 10.03
CA LEU A 206 14.63 -10.15 10.53
C LEU A 206 14.15 -9.26 9.38
N TYR A 207 12.84 -9.23 9.18
CA TYR A 207 12.20 -8.42 8.15
C TYR A 207 11.47 -7.21 8.73
N TYR A 208 11.27 -6.23 7.90
CA TYR A 208 10.65 -4.95 8.22
C TYR A 208 9.69 -4.54 7.10
N CYS A 209 8.49 -4.08 7.47
CA CYS A 209 7.54 -3.49 6.53
C CYS A 209 7.87 -2.02 6.30
N LYS A 210 8.53 -1.72 5.19
CA LYS A 210 8.96 -0.35 4.83
C LYS A 210 7.98 0.27 3.85
N LEU A 211 7.58 1.53 4.10
CA LEU A 211 6.88 2.35 3.11
C LEU A 211 7.89 3.11 2.25
N ASN A 212 7.86 2.88 0.96
CA ASN A 212 8.72 3.55 -0.01
C ASN A 212 7.90 4.04 -1.20
N GLY A 213 7.90 5.36 -1.45
CA GLY A 213 7.13 5.95 -2.55
C GLY A 213 5.63 5.61 -2.52
N GLY A 214 5.02 5.48 -1.33
CA GLY A 214 3.61 5.14 -1.16
C GLY A 214 3.27 3.65 -1.30
N ARG A 215 4.28 2.77 -1.45
CA ARG A 215 4.11 1.32 -1.52
C ARG A 215 4.85 0.63 -0.37
N CYS A 216 4.21 -0.35 0.24
CA CYS A 216 4.87 -1.21 1.22
C CYS A 216 5.83 -2.17 0.53
N GLN A 217 6.95 -2.42 1.19
CA GLN A 217 7.99 -3.37 0.76
C GLN A 217 8.46 -4.18 1.97
N LYS A 218 8.60 -5.48 1.80
CA LYS A 218 9.25 -6.37 2.76
C LYS A 218 10.75 -6.25 2.56
N VAL A 219 11.47 -5.78 3.58
CA VAL A 219 12.91 -5.56 3.52
C VAL A 219 13.58 -6.36 4.63
N CYS A 220 14.65 -7.10 4.31
CA CYS A 220 15.50 -7.72 5.33
C CYS A 220 16.33 -6.61 6.01
N VAL A 221 16.29 -6.54 7.33
CA VAL A 221 16.97 -5.52 8.14
C VAL A 221 17.93 -6.08 9.18
N GLY A 222 17.97 -7.39 9.32
CA GLY A 222 18.81 -8.05 10.30
C GLY A 222 18.78 -9.56 10.21
N CYS A 223 19.48 -10.17 11.15
CA CYS A 223 19.54 -11.61 11.34
C CYS A 223 18.88 -11.98 12.68
N GLN A 224 18.53 -13.25 12.82
CA GLN A 224 18.02 -13.82 14.06
C GLN A 224 18.90 -15.00 14.50
N TYR A 225 19.32 -14.98 15.74
CA TYR A 225 20.03 -16.12 16.34
C TYR A 225 19.58 -16.33 17.80
N ARG A 226 19.08 -17.52 18.13
CA ARG A 226 18.60 -17.90 19.48
C ARG A 226 17.71 -16.83 20.12
N ASN A 227 16.68 -16.37 19.39
CA ASN A 227 15.75 -15.31 19.81
C ASN A 227 16.35 -13.90 19.98
N LYS A 228 17.62 -13.70 19.66
CA LYS A 228 18.22 -12.37 19.62
C LYS A 228 18.09 -11.78 18.23
N ARG A 229 17.70 -10.50 18.18
CA ARG A 229 17.71 -9.70 16.95
C ARG A 229 19.11 -9.13 16.77
N LEU A 230 19.68 -9.33 15.62
CA LEU A 230 21.00 -8.87 15.24
C LEU A 230 20.85 -7.95 14.03
N TYR A 231 21.55 -6.84 14.04
CA TYR A 231 21.58 -5.89 12.92
C TYR A 231 22.88 -6.02 12.14
N ASP A 232 22.98 -5.31 11.02
CA ASP A 232 24.17 -5.35 10.19
C ASP A 232 25.44 -5.03 10.99
N GLY A 233 26.43 -5.91 10.93
CA GLY A 233 27.67 -5.80 11.68
C GLY A 233 27.67 -6.50 13.04
N ASP A 234 26.50 -6.83 13.61
CA ASP A 234 26.45 -7.52 14.91
C ASP A 234 27.04 -8.92 14.83
N ARG A 235 27.77 -9.30 15.89
CA ARG A 235 28.46 -10.60 15.98
C ARG A 235 27.80 -11.52 17.01
N TYR A 236 27.93 -12.80 16.76
CA TYR A 236 27.53 -13.84 17.70
C TYR A 236 28.37 -15.09 17.53
N HIS A 237 28.40 -15.92 18.57
CA HIS A 237 29.13 -17.17 18.58
C HIS A 237 28.16 -18.35 18.35
N LYS A 238 28.51 -19.19 17.41
CA LYS A 238 27.87 -20.48 17.19
C LYS A 238 28.95 -21.51 17.00
N ASP A 239 28.98 -22.48 17.91
CA ASP A 239 30.06 -23.43 18.02
C ASP A 239 31.40 -22.72 18.22
N GLU A 240 32.44 -23.02 17.49
CA GLU A 240 33.73 -22.35 17.55
C GLU A 240 33.90 -21.22 16.49
N THR A 241 32.82 -20.84 15.86
CA THR A 241 32.81 -19.81 14.82
C THR A 241 32.21 -18.50 15.33
N VAL A 242 32.86 -17.39 15.03
CA VAL A 242 32.30 -16.03 15.15
C VAL A 242 31.61 -15.69 13.85
N TYR A 243 30.31 -15.52 13.90
CA TYR A 243 29.50 -15.05 12.77
C TYR A 243 29.21 -13.56 12.92
N GLN A 244 29.10 -12.90 11.78
CA GLN A 244 28.62 -11.53 11.68
C GLN A 244 27.35 -11.49 10.83
N CYS A 245 26.31 -10.80 11.29
CA CYS A 245 25.13 -10.49 10.48
C CYS A 245 25.54 -9.52 9.37
N GLU A 246 25.35 -9.88 8.10
CA GLU A 246 25.57 -9.02 6.95
C GLU A 246 24.23 -8.74 6.27
N VAL A 247 23.82 -7.45 6.20
CA VAL A 247 22.60 -7.02 5.54
C VAL A 247 22.91 -5.91 4.57
N ARG A 248 22.98 -6.23 3.28
CA ARG A 248 23.14 -5.27 2.19
C ARG A 248 21.92 -5.30 1.28
N SER A 249 21.75 -4.31 0.46
CA SER A 249 20.59 -4.16 -0.42
C SER A 249 20.28 -5.39 -1.28
N THR A 250 21.29 -6.16 -1.67
CA THR A 250 21.16 -7.33 -2.55
C THR A 250 21.65 -8.63 -1.93
N LYS A 251 22.27 -8.57 -0.74
CA LYS A 251 22.88 -9.73 -0.08
C LYS A 251 22.67 -9.65 1.43
N PHE A 252 22.15 -10.70 1.99
CA PHE A 252 22.02 -10.84 3.44
C PHE A 252 22.38 -12.27 3.85
N GLY A 253 22.96 -12.41 5.02
CA GLY A 253 23.41 -13.72 5.53
C GLY A 253 24.20 -13.63 6.82
N HIS A 254 24.63 -14.79 7.28
CA HIS A 254 25.52 -14.98 8.41
C HIS A 254 26.92 -15.28 7.87
N LYS A 255 27.80 -14.32 7.99
CA LYS A 255 29.17 -14.41 7.47
C LYS A 255 30.11 -14.89 8.57
N PRO A 256 30.89 -15.98 8.40
CA PRO A 256 31.95 -16.33 9.32
C PRO A 256 33.05 -15.28 9.25
N VAL A 257 33.46 -14.72 10.38
CA VAL A 257 34.47 -13.64 10.47
C VAL A 257 35.62 -13.96 11.39
N GLY A 258 35.52 -15.05 12.15
CA GLY A 258 36.58 -15.45 13.07
C GLY A 258 36.31 -16.78 13.77
N CYS A 259 37.31 -17.21 14.53
CA CYS A 259 37.27 -18.39 15.39
C CYS A 259 37.17 -17.95 16.86
N VAL A 260 36.51 -18.76 17.66
CA VAL A 260 36.49 -18.65 19.11
C VAL A 260 37.52 -19.62 19.68
N ILE A 261 38.51 -19.11 20.41
CA ILE A 261 39.51 -19.93 21.04
C ILE A 261 39.46 -19.75 22.56
N ARG A 262 39.99 -20.73 23.29
CA ARG A 262 40.34 -20.55 24.70
C ARG A 262 41.83 -20.27 24.79
N ASP A 263 42.18 -19.17 25.45
CA ASP A 263 43.57 -18.86 25.74
C ASP A 263 44.14 -19.75 26.84
N ASP A 264 45.42 -19.61 27.11
CA ASP A 264 46.13 -20.40 28.13
C ASP A 264 45.62 -20.12 29.55
N GLY A 265 44.90 -19.03 29.77
CA GLY A 265 44.21 -18.64 31.00
C GLY A 265 42.77 -19.17 31.08
N GLY A 266 42.26 -19.90 30.07
CA GLY A 266 40.91 -20.42 29.99
C GLY A 266 39.86 -19.42 29.54
N SER A 267 40.23 -18.19 29.24
CA SER A 267 39.33 -17.14 28.75
C SER A 267 39.01 -17.35 27.26
N THR A 268 37.77 -17.00 26.90
CA THR A 268 37.32 -17.08 25.51
C THR A 268 37.77 -15.84 24.74
N VAL A 269 38.51 -16.03 23.65
CA VAL A 269 39.05 -14.95 22.82
C VAL A 269 38.63 -15.16 21.37
N GLU A 270 38.24 -14.06 20.68
CA GLU A 270 37.99 -14.09 19.23
C GLU A 270 39.28 -13.87 18.47
N ARG A 271 39.47 -14.65 17.40
CA ARG A 271 40.56 -14.49 16.43
C ARG A 271 39.96 -14.30 15.04
N VAL A 272 40.34 -13.22 14.39
CA VAL A 272 39.91 -12.89 13.03
C VAL A 272 40.48 -13.90 12.02
N ILE A 273 39.76 -14.16 10.94
CA ILE A 273 40.20 -15.01 9.84
C ILE A 273 41.56 -14.52 9.32
N GLY A 274 42.51 -15.47 9.17
CA GLY A 274 43.90 -15.21 8.72
C GLY A 274 44.81 -14.74 9.84
N CYS A 275 44.32 -14.41 11.02
CA CYS A 275 45.17 -14.08 12.16
C CYS A 275 45.90 -15.34 12.66
N LYS A 276 47.19 -15.19 12.97
CA LYS A 276 48.04 -16.24 13.52
C LYS A 276 48.24 -16.03 15.01
N TRP A 277 48.30 -17.12 15.77
CA TRP A 277 48.65 -17.11 17.19
C TRP A 277 49.39 -18.39 17.59
N TYR A 278 50.04 -18.36 18.75
CA TYR A 278 50.69 -19.51 19.31
C TYR A 278 49.88 -20.11 20.44
N LYS A 279 49.78 -21.45 20.49
CA LYS A 279 49.18 -22.22 21.55
C LYS A 279 50.22 -23.16 22.12
N THR A 280 50.36 -23.15 23.45
CA THR A 280 51.19 -24.09 24.17
C THR A 280 50.43 -25.40 24.39
N LEU A 281 50.94 -26.49 23.87
CA LEU A 281 50.45 -27.86 24.12
C LEU A 281 51.39 -28.57 25.09
N PRO A 282 50.95 -29.69 25.72
CA PRO A 282 51.79 -30.39 26.70
C PRO A 282 53.19 -30.79 26.17
N ASN A 283 53.32 -31.03 24.86
CA ASN A 283 54.55 -31.51 24.25
C ASN A 283 55.03 -30.65 23.06
N ALA A 284 54.36 -29.51 22.79
CA ALA A 284 54.72 -28.65 21.67
C ALA A 284 54.16 -27.23 21.86
N LYS A 285 54.85 -26.23 21.30
CA LYS A 285 54.25 -24.93 21.00
C LYS A 285 53.87 -24.95 19.53
N VAL A 286 52.65 -24.59 19.20
CA VAL A 286 52.12 -24.65 17.82
C VAL A 286 51.65 -23.29 17.36
N GLU A 287 51.92 -23.00 16.07
CA GLU A 287 51.35 -21.86 15.39
C GLU A 287 49.99 -22.26 14.77
N GLN A 288 48.94 -21.52 15.06
CA GLN A 288 47.58 -21.76 14.57
C GLN A 288 47.09 -20.52 13.81
N THR A 289 46.11 -20.74 12.93
CA THR A 289 45.35 -19.68 12.24
C THR A 289 43.91 -20.03 12.13
N CYS A 290 43.07 -19.00 11.99
CA CYS A 290 41.65 -19.15 11.69
C CYS A 290 41.43 -19.14 10.18
N ILE A 291 40.82 -20.16 9.62
CA ILE A 291 40.47 -20.27 8.19
C ILE A 291 38.97 -20.47 8.03
N VAL A 292 38.46 -20.34 6.81
CA VAL A 292 37.06 -20.66 6.48
C VAL A 292 37.03 -21.86 5.55
N GLU A 293 36.33 -22.90 5.97
CA GLU A 293 35.99 -24.06 5.15
C GLU A 293 34.48 -24.33 5.29
N ASP A 294 33.80 -24.68 4.22
CA ASP A 294 32.37 -25.01 4.19
C ASP A 294 31.46 -24.01 4.95
N SER A 295 31.73 -22.70 4.77
CA SER A 295 31.00 -21.61 5.41
C SER A 295 31.07 -21.59 6.95
N LYS A 296 32.08 -22.23 7.54
CA LYS A 296 32.42 -22.20 8.96
C LYS A 296 33.86 -21.76 9.16
N ALA A 297 34.10 -21.06 10.23
CA ALA A 297 35.47 -20.77 10.62
C ALA A 297 36.00 -21.95 11.46
N MET A 298 37.21 -22.36 11.16
CA MET A 298 37.90 -23.44 11.87
C MET A 298 39.33 -23.11 12.15
N ILE A 299 39.88 -23.69 13.20
CA ILE A 299 41.28 -23.53 13.60
C ILE A 299 42.11 -24.52 12.81
N LYS A 300 43.08 -24.01 12.10
CA LYS A 300 44.07 -24.85 11.41
C LYS A 300 45.44 -24.66 12.04
N THR A 301 46.08 -25.75 12.38
CA THR A 301 47.48 -25.74 12.85
C THR A 301 48.41 -25.67 11.66
N LEU A 302 49.27 -24.64 11.68
CA LEU A 302 50.26 -24.38 10.61
C LEU A 302 51.53 -25.18 10.82
N GLY A 303 51.95 -25.40 12.06
CA GLY A 303 53.16 -26.14 12.37
C GLY A 303 53.60 -26.04 13.82
N CYS A 304 54.69 -26.69 14.14
CA CYS A 304 55.32 -26.69 15.45
C CYS A 304 56.37 -25.60 15.55
N VAL A 305 56.47 -24.99 16.72
CA VAL A 305 57.52 -24.03 17.06
C VAL A 305 58.44 -24.70 18.10
N PHE A 306 59.67 -24.85 17.72
CA PHE A 306 60.70 -25.34 18.64
C PHE A 306 61.20 -24.16 19.49
N VAL A 307 61.14 -24.37 20.83
CA VAL A 307 61.56 -23.37 21.81
C VAL A 307 62.82 -23.83 22.50
N TYR A 308 63.90 -23.08 22.41
CA TYR A 308 65.14 -23.37 23.12
C TYR A 308 65.49 -22.23 24.08
N LYS A 309 65.71 -22.56 25.35
CA LYS A 309 65.99 -21.59 26.43
C LYS A 309 64.99 -20.41 26.48
N GLY A 310 63.70 -20.69 26.18
CA GLY A 310 62.63 -19.65 26.22
C GLY A 310 62.52 -18.80 24.98
N TYR A 311 63.30 -19.01 23.94
CA TYR A 311 63.21 -18.29 22.66
C TYR A 311 62.63 -19.19 21.58
N ASP A 312 61.68 -18.65 20.79
CA ASP A 312 61.20 -19.30 19.57
C ASP A 312 62.36 -19.38 18.58
N THR A 313 62.74 -20.62 18.26
CA THR A 313 64.01 -20.85 17.58
C THR A 313 63.80 -21.27 16.13
N LEU A 314 62.77 -22.06 15.88
CA LEU A 314 62.57 -22.64 14.57
C LEU A 314 61.13 -23.04 14.38
N PHE A 315 60.55 -22.84 13.19
CA PHE A 315 59.21 -23.28 12.79
C PHE A 315 59.36 -24.51 11.86
N LEU A 316 58.55 -25.52 12.08
CA LEU A 316 58.45 -26.76 11.27
C LEU A 316 57.04 -27.00 10.82
N TYR A 317 56.80 -27.34 9.55
CA TYR A 317 55.51 -27.79 9.07
C TYR A 317 55.20 -29.20 9.59
N PRO A 318 53.91 -29.58 9.78
CA PRO A 318 53.54 -30.92 10.13
C PRO A 318 54.08 -31.94 9.12
N GLY A 319 54.56 -33.09 9.63
CA GLY A 319 55.17 -34.12 8.78
C GLY A 319 56.60 -33.78 8.29
N THR A 320 57.25 -32.79 8.90
CA THR A 320 58.64 -32.44 8.57
C THR A 320 59.58 -32.57 9.76
N TYR A 321 60.87 -32.69 9.46
CA TYR A 321 61.93 -32.65 10.43
C TYR A 321 63.11 -31.83 9.92
N THR A 322 63.98 -31.38 10.85
CA THR A 322 65.22 -30.70 10.55
C THR A 322 66.30 -31.07 11.57
N ILE A 323 67.58 -30.73 11.27
CA ILE A 323 68.66 -30.86 12.21
C ILE A 323 68.99 -29.45 12.70
N TRP A 324 68.75 -29.19 13.97
CA TRP A 324 69.06 -27.91 14.60
C TRP A 324 70.40 -28.02 15.31
N THR A 325 71.29 -27.05 15.13
CA THR A 325 72.61 -27.01 15.73
C THR A 325 72.72 -25.78 16.64
N GLN A 326 73.01 -25.99 17.90
CA GLN A 326 73.28 -24.93 18.85
C GLN A 326 74.60 -24.21 18.49
N GLN A 327 74.57 -22.91 18.29
CA GLN A 327 75.71 -22.16 17.85
C GLN A 327 76.91 -22.14 18.84
N MET A 328 76.63 -22.14 20.16
CA MET A 328 77.64 -22.05 21.18
C MET A 328 78.42 -23.38 21.38
N ASP A 329 77.67 -24.47 21.53
CA ASP A 329 78.23 -25.80 21.93
C ASP A 329 78.38 -26.75 20.76
N LYS A 330 78.03 -26.33 19.55
CA LYS A 330 78.01 -27.12 18.32
C LYS A 330 77.30 -28.47 18.45
N LYS A 331 76.41 -28.58 19.46
CA LYS A 331 75.58 -29.78 19.61
C LYS A 331 74.40 -29.72 18.63
N SER A 332 74.24 -30.82 17.90
CA SER A 332 73.13 -30.97 16.95
C SER A 332 72.07 -31.94 17.51
N MET A 333 70.83 -31.67 17.25
CA MET A 333 69.71 -32.56 17.55
C MET A 333 68.70 -32.58 16.39
N GLY A 334 68.03 -33.67 16.23
CA GLY A 334 66.86 -33.78 15.34
C GLY A 334 65.64 -33.14 15.99
N VAL A 335 64.92 -32.34 15.23
CA VAL A 335 63.66 -31.71 15.64
C VAL A 335 62.60 -32.08 14.60
N ALA A 336 61.48 -32.68 14.97
CA ALA A 336 60.39 -33.05 14.07
C ALA A 336 59.06 -32.51 14.56
N CYS A 337 58.25 -32.09 13.62
CA CYS A 337 56.85 -31.78 13.83
C CYS A 337 56.02 -32.98 13.28
N LEU A 338 55.62 -33.86 14.13
CA LEU A 338 54.83 -35.03 13.76
C LEU A 338 53.37 -34.60 13.47
N ASP A 339 52.84 -35.08 12.34
CA ASP A 339 51.46 -34.88 12.00
C ASP A 339 50.65 -36.00 12.70
N ASN A 340 49.89 -35.62 13.69
CA ASN A 340 49.10 -36.57 14.49
C ASN A 340 47.64 -36.08 14.54
N ASN A 341 46.90 -36.29 13.44
CA ASN A 341 45.45 -36.02 13.32
C ASN A 341 45.04 -34.67 13.95
N ASP A 342 45.55 -33.55 13.40
CA ASP A 342 45.25 -32.18 13.80
C ASP A 342 45.86 -31.70 15.15
N GLU A 343 46.53 -32.57 15.89
CA GLU A 343 47.35 -32.23 17.07
C GLU A 343 48.83 -32.51 16.79
N PRO A 344 49.53 -31.61 16.11
CA PRO A 344 50.95 -31.81 15.81
C PRO A 344 51.78 -31.87 17.09
N ARG A 345 52.68 -32.82 17.14
CA ARG A 345 53.56 -33.04 18.25
C ARG A 345 54.99 -32.72 17.88
N LEU A 346 55.61 -31.84 18.66
CA LEU A 346 57.04 -31.61 18.55
C LEU A 346 57.80 -32.72 19.24
N GLU A 347 58.75 -33.33 18.52
CA GLU A 347 59.66 -34.35 19.07
C GLU A 347 61.12 -33.92 18.81
N THR A 348 61.97 -34.08 19.81
CA THR A 348 63.40 -33.87 19.68
C THR A 348 64.12 -35.19 19.95
N PHE A 349 65.16 -35.48 19.15
CA PHE A 349 65.88 -36.76 19.24
C PHE A 349 67.36 -36.55 18.91
N ASP A 350 68.20 -37.52 19.29
CA ASP A 350 69.63 -37.53 18.95
C ASP A 350 69.84 -37.67 17.44
N VAL A 351 70.89 -37.06 16.91
CA VAL A 351 71.24 -37.14 15.48
C VAL A 351 71.44 -38.58 15.02
N SER A 352 71.87 -39.47 15.90
CA SER A 352 72.01 -40.90 15.64
C SER A 352 70.71 -41.62 15.42
N GLU A 353 69.58 -41.10 15.93
CA GLU A 353 68.22 -41.67 15.80
C GLU A 353 67.49 -41.19 14.55
N ILE A 354 68.06 -40.28 13.76
CA ILE A 354 67.46 -39.73 12.55
C ILE A 354 66.91 -40.83 11.63
N PRO A 355 67.64 -41.88 11.30
CA PRO A 355 67.17 -42.89 10.36
C PRO A 355 65.87 -43.62 10.80
N THR A 356 65.67 -43.73 12.12
CA THR A 356 64.51 -44.43 12.67
C THR A 356 63.34 -43.49 13.04
N LYS A 357 63.63 -42.27 13.49
CA LYS A 357 62.65 -41.30 13.97
C LYS A 357 62.04 -40.44 12.87
N THR A 358 62.66 -40.40 11.68
CA THR A 358 62.19 -39.59 10.56
C THR A 358 61.55 -40.38 9.42
N ILE A 359 61.24 -41.68 9.66
CA ILE A 359 60.53 -42.51 8.68
C ILE A 359 59.20 -41.84 8.31
N GLY A 360 59.01 -41.55 7.02
CA GLY A 360 57.81 -40.90 6.50
C GLY A 360 57.77 -39.38 6.64
N LEU A 361 58.77 -38.77 7.28
CA LEU A 361 58.89 -37.32 7.41
C LEU A 361 59.70 -36.70 6.26
N LYS A 362 59.37 -35.48 5.89
CA LYS A 362 60.15 -34.72 4.89
C LYS A 362 61.19 -33.83 5.60
N TYR A 363 62.45 -33.83 5.06
CA TYR A 363 63.46 -32.91 5.54
C TYR A 363 63.11 -31.47 5.15
N ASP A 364 63.06 -30.54 6.11
CA ASP A 364 62.84 -29.13 5.92
C ASP A 364 64.13 -28.37 6.28
N GLN A 365 64.66 -27.63 5.32
CA GLN A 365 65.86 -26.79 5.58
C GLN A 365 65.45 -25.60 6.48
N PRO A 366 66.18 -25.37 7.57
CA PRO A 366 65.95 -24.23 8.41
C PRO A 366 66.02 -22.95 7.57
N ARG A 367 64.97 -22.23 7.42
CA ARG A 367 65.02 -20.88 6.87
C ARG A 367 65.68 -20.01 7.92
N GLY A 368 66.93 -19.57 7.66
CA GLY A 368 67.71 -18.72 8.52
C GLY A 368 67.10 -17.37 8.78
#